data_ea5d45cb8621d4f8cd812b169dcc2569
#
_entry.id   ea5d45cb8621d4f8cd812b169dcc2569
#
_cell.length_a   1.000
_cell.length_b   1.000
_cell.length_c   1.000
_cell.angle_alpha   90.00
_cell.angle_beta   90.00
_cell.angle_gamma   90.00
#
_symmetry.space_group_name_H-M   'P 1'
#
loop_
_entity.id
_entity.type
_entity.pdbx_description
1 polymer ?
#
loop_
_entity_poly.entity_id
_entity_poly.type
_entity_poly.pdbx_seq_one_letter_code
_entity_poly.pdbx_strand_id
1 'polypeptide(L)'
;MRFKEEQKERIIFYLLEKIKQGKENISRTVSEEFGINQATVHSYLNELMNSGVIRRVKRGEYTLVVSEYEYTLHRSEGDLDTDTYAYERCLKEHIADLPQNDRGIWAYAFSTMVNNVMDHSEAETMRVIIRRDYLDTQALILDDGIGIFEKIRSHFRMKSLDEAIQELFKGKLTTDEKNHSGEGIFFTSKLMDEFFILSDGKVFTNNRYDVSQVFDLPEMAGGTGVFMQLSNFTTKNSQEVFDMFSNVDGGFTKTRIPIKNMFDADPVSRSQAKRVCNGLNRFREVEIDFSGVDWMGQGFAHQIFVVFQNEHPEIRLIPINMSEGAARMYAHVTGTAGRLDRESQK
;
A
#
# COMPACT_ATOMS: atom_id res chain seq x y z
N MET A 1 30.46 11.45 22.76
CA MET A 1 29.83 12.43 21.85
C MET A 1 28.77 11.79 21.01
N ARG A 2 29.07 10.70 20.28
CA ARG A 2 28.13 9.96 19.40
C ARG A 2 26.83 9.50 20.07
N PHE A 3 26.88 8.93 21.27
CA PHE A 3 25.70 8.46 22.01
C PHE A 3 24.71 9.58 22.40
N LYS A 4 25.21 10.78 22.64
CA LYS A 4 24.36 11.96 22.95
C LYS A 4 23.66 12.49 21.68
N GLU A 5 24.31 12.38 20.53
CA GLU A 5 23.77 12.78 19.23
C GLU A 5 22.64 11.83 18.80
N GLU A 6 22.87 10.52 18.83
CA GLU A 6 21.85 9.50 18.52
C GLU A 6 20.61 9.62 19.44
N GLN A 7 20.83 9.95 20.72
CA GLN A 7 19.71 10.18 21.63
C GLN A 7 18.93 11.46 21.27
N LYS A 8 19.62 12.53 20.86
CA LYS A 8 19.00 13.79 20.41
C LYS A 8 18.15 13.53 19.15
N GLU A 9 18.71 12.82 18.18
CA GLU A 9 18.01 12.47 16.93
C GLU A 9 16.72 11.69 17.21
N ARG A 10 16.76 10.69 18.08
CA ARG A 10 15.57 9.94 18.50
C ARG A 10 14.51 10.82 19.17
N ILE A 11 14.92 11.76 20.01
CA ILE A 11 14.01 12.69 20.67
C ILE A 11 13.38 13.63 19.64
N ILE A 12 14.17 14.15 18.70
CA ILE A 12 13.70 15.03 17.63
C ILE A 12 12.70 14.29 16.74
N PHE A 13 13.02 13.06 16.33
CA PHE A 13 12.13 12.24 15.51
C PHE A 13 10.77 12.03 16.21
N TYR A 14 10.79 11.58 17.46
CA TYR A 14 9.56 11.40 18.26
C TYR A 14 8.77 12.70 18.41
N LEU A 15 9.49 13.83 18.64
CA LEU A 15 8.88 15.16 18.75
C LEU A 15 8.12 15.52 17.46
N LEU A 16 8.75 15.31 16.30
CA LEU A 16 8.17 15.59 15.00
C LEU A 16 6.97 14.69 14.70
N GLU A 17 7.03 13.38 15.03
CA GLU A 17 5.90 12.49 14.93
C GLU A 17 4.71 12.95 15.77
N LYS A 18 4.95 13.41 17.02
CA LYS A 18 3.88 13.94 17.89
C LYS A 18 3.31 15.27 17.38
N ILE A 19 4.13 16.10 16.76
CA ILE A 19 3.67 17.31 16.06
C ILE A 19 2.75 16.92 14.88
N LYS A 20 3.16 15.96 14.06
CA LYS A 20 2.39 15.48 12.92
C LYS A 20 1.04 14.90 13.34
N GLN A 21 0.98 14.20 14.48
CA GLN A 21 -0.24 13.67 15.07
C GLN A 21 -1.16 14.73 15.72
N GLY A 22 -0.79 16.01 15.68
CA GLY A 22 -1.55 17.09 16.31
C GLY A 22 -1.62 16.99 17.84
N LYS A 23 -0.61 16.36 18.47
CA LYS A 23 -0.61 16.14 19.93
C LYS A 23 -0.49 17.47 20.68
N GLU A 24 -1.39 17.71 21.62
CA GLU A 24 -1.29 18.86 22.52
C GLU A 24 -0.20 18.65 23.61
N ASN A 25 0.27 19.76 24.20
CA ASN A 25 1.24 19.74 25.32
C ASN A 25 2.55 18.99 25.00
N ILE A 26 3.02 19.10 23.76
CA ILE A 26 4.18 18.38 23.22
C ILE A 26 5.40 18.44 24.14
N SER A 27 5.75 19.61 24.69
CA SER A 27 6.93 19.76 25.56
C SER A 27 6.85 18.88 26.79
N ARG A 28 5.65 18.73 27.37
CA ARG A 28 5.43 17.87 28.51
C ARG A 28 5.50 16.39 28.11
N THR A 29 4.82 16.02 27.04
CA THR A 29 4.81 14.64 26.53
C THR A 29 6.21 14.11 26.25
N VAL A 30 7.04 14.89 25.55
CA VAL A 30 8.42 14.50 25.23
C VAL A 30 9.32 14.50 26.48
N SER A 31 9.13 15.48 27.38
CA SER A 31 9.86 15.56 28.66
C SER A 31 9.62 14.32 29.53
N GLU A 32 8.37 13.88 29.65
CA GLU A 32 7.98 12.69 30.43
C GLU A 32 8.49 11.40 29.79
N GLU A 33 8.37 11.25 28.45
CA GLU A 33 8.80 10.06 27.72
C GLU A 33 10.31 9.81 27.82
N PHE A 34 11.12 10.85 27.67
CA PHE A 34 12.58 10.72 27.63
C PHE A 34 13.27 11.09 28.92
N GLY A 35 12.54 11.48 29.97
CA GLY A 35 13.12 11.88 31.27
C GLY A 35 14.01 13.12 31.16
N ILE A 36 13.73 14.05 30.25
CA ILE A 36 14.50 15.27 30.03
C ILE A 36 13.73 16.51 30.50
N ASN A 37 14.47 17.61 30.78
CA ASN A 37 13.81 18.85 31.17
C ASN A 37 13.03 19.48 30.03
N GLN A 38 11.86 20.06 30.32
CA GLN A 38 11.06 20.78 29.32
C GLN A 38 11.83 21.93 28.66
N ALA A 39 12.77 22.56 29.35
CA ALA A 39 13.63 23.57 28.75
C ALA A 39 14.50 23.02 27.63
N THR A 40 14.94 21.76 27.71
CA THR A 40 15.66 21.06 26.63
C THR A 40 14.76 20.81 25.43
N VAL A 41 13.51 20.41 25.69
CA VAL A 41 12.51 20.22 24.58
C VAL A 41 12.22 21.55 23.89
N HIS A 42 12.10 22.65 24.66
CA HIS A 42 11.91 23.98 24.05
C HIS A 42 13.14 24.42 23.25
N SER A 43 14.35 24.04 23.64
CA SER A 43 15.56 24.29 22.83
C SER A 43 15.47 23.55 21.48
N TYR A 44 15.04 22.29 21.48
CA TYR A 44 14.84 21.53 20.24
C TYR A 44 13.73 22.11 19.34
N LEU A 45 12.62 22.51 19.94
CA LEU A 45 11.55 23.20 19.19
C LEU A 45 12.06 24.50 18.55
N ASN A 46 12.85 25.29 19.24
CA ASN A 46 13.45 26.50 18.68
C ASN A 46 14.45 26.19 17.55
N GLU A 47 15.28 25.15 17.71
CA GLU A 47 16.20 24.68 16.67
C GLU A 47 15.43 24.28 15.41
N LEU A 48 14.35 23.49 15.55
CA LEU A 48 13.50 23.04 14.45
C LEU A 48 12.73 24.20 13.78
N MET A 49 12.31 25.21 14.54
CA MET A 49 11.71 26.42 13.96
C MET A 49 12.74 27.25 13.17
N ASN A 50 13.94 27.41 13.73
CA ASN A 50 15.02 28.16 13.07
C ASN A 50 15.53 27.48 11.78
N SER A 51 15.51 26.14 11.74
CA SER A 51 15.84 25.36 10.54
C SER A 51 14.67 25.24 9.55
N GLY A 52 13.50 25.78 9.87
CA GLY A 52 12.32 25.74 8.98
C GLY A 52 11.63 24.37 8.90
N VAL A 53 11.95 23.43 9.80
CA VAL A 53 11.32 22.09 9.82
C VAL A 53 9.90 22.16 10.38
N ILE A 54 9.70 23.01 11.37
CA ILE A 54 8.37 23.23 11.95
C ILE A 54 8.03 24.72 11.98
N ARG A 55 6.75 25.02 12.07
CA ARG A 55 6.25 26.37 12.36
C ARG A 55 5.31 26.34 13.57
N ARG A 56 5.28 27.43 14.30
CA ARG A 56 4.34 27.61 15.41
C ARG A 56 3.00 28.09 14.87
N VAL A 57 1.92 27.40 15.20
CA VAL A 57 0.53 27.78 14.84
C VAL A 57 -0.04 28.72 15.90
N LYS A 58 0.02 28.31 17.15
CA LYS A 58 -0.31 29.11 18.33
C LYS A 58 0.54 28.70 19.52
N ARG A 59 0.29 29.28 20.70
CA ARG A 59 1.07 28.96 21.90
C ARG A 59 0.97 27.45 22.24
N GLY A 60 2.10 26.74 22.17
CA GLY A 60 2.20 25.31 22.49
C GLY A 60 1.78 24.37 21.35
N GLU A 61 1.35 24.91 20.21
CA GLU A 61 0.99 24.13 19.02
C GLU A 61 1.93 24.42 17.85
N TYR A 62 2.37 23.37 17.21
CA TYR A 62 3.32 23.38 16.10
C TYR A 62 2.78 22.50 14.96
N THR A 63 3.24 22.76 13.76
CA THR A 63 3.00 21.91 12.58
C THR A 63 4.28 21.78 11.80
N LEU A 64 4.44 20.68 11.08
CA LEU A 64 5.53 20.50 10.12
C LEU A 64 5.38 21.53 8.99
N VAL A 65 6.50 21.97 8.45
CA VAL A 65 6.51 22.78 7.22
C VAL A 65 6.44 21.81 6.06
N VAL A 66 5.40 21.93 5.24
CA VAL A 66 5.18 21.12 4.05
C VAL A 66 5.51 21.95 2.83
N SER A 67 6.32 21.43 1.94
CA SER A 67 6.51 21.94 0.58
C SER A 67 5.57 21.18 -0.36
N GLU A 68 4.90 21.90 -1.25
CA GLU A 68 3.99 21.32 -2.24
C GLU A 68 4.36 21.81 -3.63
N TYR A 69 4.39 20.90 -4.59
CA TYR A 69 4.70 21.14 -5.99
C TYR A 69 3.67 20.45 -6.85
N GLU A 70 3.15 21.16 -7.85
CA GLU A 70 2.14 20.64 -8.77
C GLU A 70 2.62 20.76 -10.22
N TYR A 71 2.39 19.68 -10.98
CA TYR A 71 2.73 19.56 -12.39
C TYR A 71 1.53 19.06 -13.16
N THR A 72 1.36 19.58 -14.37
CA THR A 72 0.40 19.06 -15.34
C THR A 72 1.16 18.66 -16.59
N LEU A 73 0.90 17.45 -17.06
CA LEU A 73 1.49 16.84 -18.24
C LEU A 73 0.38 16.53 -19.23
N HIS A 74 0.61 16.82 -20.52
CA HIS A 74 -0.36 16.66 -21.58
C HIS A 74 0.15 15.67 -22.64
N ARG A 75 -0.71 14.72 -23.03
CA ARG A 75 -0.39 13.74 -24.07
C ARG A 75 -0.17 14.41 -25.43
N SER A 76 -1.00 15.39 -25.76
CA SER A 76 -0.91 16.18 -26.98
C SER A 76 0.41 16.97 -27.10
N GLU A 77 1.10 17.23 -25.99
CA GLU A 77 2.41 17.92 -25.96
C GLU A 77 3.60 16.96 -25.95
N GLY A 78 3.35 15.63 -25.91
CA GLY A 78 4.37 14.58 -25.82
C GLY A 78 4.93 14.37 -24.41
N ASP A 79 4.33 15.00 -23.40
CA ASP A 79 4.77 14.89 -22.00
C ASP A 79 4.56 13.46 -21.43
N LEU A 80 3.67 12.67 -22.04
CA LEU A 80 3.36 11.30 -21.66
C LEU A 80 3.95 10.25 -22.62
N ASP A 81 5.05 10.59 -23.32
CA ASP A 81 5.73 9.65 -24.21
C ASP A 81 6.67 8.70 -23.48
N THR A 82 7.23 9.14 -22.34
CA THR A 82 8.12 8.31 -21.50
C THR A 82 7.92 8.60 -20.02
N ASP A 83 7.93 7.55 -19.21
CA ASP A 83 7.93 7.65 -17.74
C ASP A 83 9.17 8.37 -17.19
N THR A 84 10.30 8.22 -17.87
CA THR A 84 11.54 8.91 -17.53
C THR A 84 11.38 10.42 -17.55
N TYR A 85 10.69 10.99 -18.55
CA TYR A 85 10.43 12.42 -18.61
C TYR A 85 9.58 12.89 -17.41
N ALA A 86 8.50 12.17 -17.12
CA ALA A 86 7.65 12.50 -15.98
C ALA A 86 8.41 12.40 -14.64
N TYR A 87 9.25 11.37 -14.46
CA TYR A 87 10.08 11.22 -13.27
C TYR A 87 11.09 12.36 -13.11
N GLU A 88 11.84 12.68 -14.16
CA GLU A 88 12.84 13.74 -14.15
C GLU A 88 12.21 15.11 -13.85
N ARG A 89 11.04 15.40 -14.45
CA ARG A 89 10.34 16.67 -14.32
C ARG A 89 9.64 16.84 -12.99
N CYS A 90 8.98 15.78 -12.50
CA CYS A 90 8.03 15.92 -11.39
C CYS A 90 8.57 15.47 -10.03
N LEU A 91 9.51 14.50 -10.00
CA LEU A 91 9.89 13.88 -8.72
C LEU A 91 11.36 13.98 -8.37
N LYS A 92 12.25 13.74 -9.31
CA LYS A 92 13.69 13.52 -9.08
C LYS A 92 14.36 14.60 -8.22
N GLU A 93 14.09 15.86 -8.49
CA GLU A 93 14.69 16.99 -7.75
C GLU A 93 14.22 17.00 -6.28
N HIS A 94 12.96 16.63 -6.04
CA HIS A 94 12.36 16.68 -4.72
C HIS A 94 12.82 15.57 -3.77
N ILE A 95 13.48 14.53 -4.29
CA ILE A 95 13.99 13.40 -3.52
C ILE A 95 15.52 13.26 -3.62
N ALA A 96 16.21 14.23 -4.21
CA ALA A 96 17.63 14.12 -4.53
C ALA A 96 18.54 13.95 -3.31
N ASP A 97 18.13 14.45 -2.15
CA ASP A 97 18.84 14.37 -0.86
C ASP A 97 18.54 13.08 -0.09
N LEU A 98 17.55 12.28 -0.51
CA LEU A 98 17.23 11.00 0.13
C LEU A 98 18.31 9.94 -0.15
N PRO A 99 18.44 8.91 0.71
CA PRO A 99 19.32 7.77 0.48
C PRO A 99 19.06 7.10 -0.87
N GLN A 100 20.09 6.47 -1.42
CA GLN A 100 19.99 5.82 -2.75
C GLN A 100 18.88 4.76 -2.82
N ASN A 101 18.73 3.97 -1.75
CA ASN A 101 17.66 2.97 -1.66
C ASN A 101 16.27 3.61 -1.76
N ASP A 102 16.03 4.70 -1.02
CA ASP A 102 14.73 5.37 -0.96
C ASP A 102 14.39 6.03 -2.30
N ARG A 103 15.40 6.65 -2.95
CA ARG A 103 15.27 7.15 -4.33
C ARG A 103 14.95 6.03 -5.32
N GLY A 104 15.55 4.84 -5.14
CA GLY A 104 15.25 3.65 -5.96
C GLY A 104 13.82 3.17 -5.79
N ILE A 105 13.31 3.13 -4.54
CA ILE A 105 11.91 2.80 -4.25
C ILE A 105 10.97 3.80 -4.93
N TRP A 106 11.24 5.10 -4.79
CA TRP A 106 10.45 6.15 -5.42
C TRP A 106 10.48 6.10 -6.95
N ALA A 107 11.67 5.89 -7.54
CA ALA A 107 11.81 5.77 -8.99
C ALA A 107 10.96 4.61 -9.53
N TYR A 108 11.04 3.43 -8.90
CA TYR A 108 10.24 2.27 -9.28
C TYR A 108 8.73 2.55 -9.16
N ALA A 109 8.30 3.01 -7.99
CA ALA A 109 6.88 3.21 -7.71
C ALA A 109 6.26 4.28 -8.60
N PHE A 110 6.93 5.42 -8.74
CA PHE A 110 6.45 6.54 -9.54
C PHE A 110 6.39 6.18 -11.04
N SER A 111 7.49 5.65 -11.61
CA SER A 111 7.51 5.23 -13.02
C SER A 111 6.46 4.17 -13.31
N THR A 112 6.26 3.22 -12.40
CA THR A 112 5.22 2.19 -12.55
C THR A 112 3.82 2.79 -12.64
N MET A 113 3.50 3.77 -11.78
CA MET A 113 2.17 4.40 -11.80
C MET A 113 2.00 5.33 -13.00
N VAL A 114 3.05 6.02 -13.42
CA VAL A 114 3.05 6.83 -14.67
C VAL A 114 2.82 5.93 -15.89
N ASN A 115 3.51 4.77 -15.98
CA ASN A 115 3.29 3.81 -17.07
C ASN A 115 1.84 3.30 -17.11
N ASN A 116 1.19 3.10 -15.94
CA ASN A 116 -0.23 2.74 -15.92
C ASN A 116 -1.12 3.84 -16.55
N VAL A 117 -0.78 5.12 -16.33
CA VAL A 117 -1.49 6.23 -16.99
C VAL A 117 -1.24 6.21 -18.48
N MET A 118 0.03 6.09 -18.91
CA MET A 118 0.43 6.14 -20.32
C MET A 118 -0.21 5.02 -21.14
N ASP A 119 -0.18 3.79 -20.61
CA ASP A 119 -0.51 2.58 -21.37
C ASP A 119 -1.97 2.17 -21.21
N HIS A 120 -2.61 2.55 -20.12
CA HIS A 120 -3.91 1.99 -19.76
C HIS A 120 -5.04 3.00 -19.56
N SER A 121 -4.77 4.28 -19.23
CA SER A 121 -5.84 5.21 -18.86
C SER A 121 -6.57 5.83 -20.04
N GLU A 122 -5.94 5.94 -21.22
CA GLU A 122 -6.41 6.74 -22.34
C GLU A 122 -6.56 8.25 -22.00
N ALA A 123 -5.92 8.68 -20.92
CA ALA A 123 -5.98 10.05 -20.45
C ALA A 123 -5.28 11.03 -21.39
N GLU A 124 -5.84 12.23 -21.54
CA GLU A 124 -5.18 13.37 -22.18
C GLU A 124 -4.29 14.12 -21.18
N THR A 125 -4.69 14.15 -19.92
CA THR A 125 -4.02 14.94 -18.89
C THR A 125 -3.64 14.08 -17.69
N MET A 126 -2.41 14.26 -17.22
CA MET A 126 -1.94 13.73 -15.94
C MET A 126 -1.46 14.87 -15.05
N ARG A 127 -2.02 14.97 -13.83
CA ARG A 127 -1.56 15.89 -12.80
C ARG A 127 -0.74 15.14 -11.76
N VAL A 128 0.38 15.72 -11.35
CA VAL A 128 1.24 15.18 -10.31
C VAL A 128 1.39 16.21 -9.21
N ILE A 129 1.08 15.84 -7.97
CA ILE A 129 1.26 16.69 -6.80
C ILE A 129 2.26 15.99 -5.88
N ILE A 130 3.38 16.66 -5.60
CA ILE A 130 4.39 16.19 -4.64
C ILE A 130 4.28 17.03 -3.39
N ARG A 131 4.10 16.38 -2.25
CA ARG A 131 4.14 16.99 -0.92
C ARG A 131 5.28 16.41 -0.13
N ARG A 132 6.05 17.26 0.52
CA ARG A 132 7.18 16.82 1.32
C ARG A 132 7.27 17.61 2.61
N ASP A 133 7.38 16.92 3.72
CA ASP A 133 7.82 17.44 5.01
C ASP A 133 9.14 16.76 5.44
N TYR A 134 9.58 17.03 6.65
CA TYR A 134 10.80 16.42 7.17
C TYR A 134 10.69 14.88 7.32
N LEU A 135 9.51 14.38 7.68
CA LEU A 135 9.29 12.96 7.97
C LEU A 135 8.97 12.15 6.72
N ASP A 136 8.17 12.70 5.80
CA ASP A 136 7.61 11.94 4.69
C ASP A 136 7.65 12.70 3.37
N THR A 137 7.68 11.92 2.31
CA THR A 137 7.39 12.37 0.94
C THR A 137 6.11 11.70 0.46
N GLN A 138 5.25 12.45 -0.21
CA GLN A 138 3.98 12.02 -0.78
C GLN A 138 3.94 12.37 -2.27
N ALA A 139 3.36 11.49 -3.06
CA ALA A 139 3.05 11.75 -4.46
C ALA A 139 1.58 11.38 -4.73
N LEU A 140 0.87 12.27 -5.38
CA LEU A 140 -0.48 12.04 -5.88
C LEU A 140 -0.44 12.20 -7.41
N ILE A 141 -0.80 11.13 -8.12
CA ILE A 141 -0.91 11.09 -9.58
C ILE A 141 -2.40 11.00 -9.92
N LEU A 142 -2.90 11.94 -10.71
CA LEU A 142 -4.29 12.01 -11.13
C LEU A 142 -4.35 12.01 -12.66
N ASP A 143 -5.15 11.14 -13.24
CA ASP A 143 -5.46 11.15 -14.67
C ASP A 143 -6.95 11.41 -14.93
N ASP A 144 -7.27 11.87 -16.12
CA ASP A 144 -8.62 12.12 -16.60
C ASP A 144 -9.16 11.01 -17.52
N GLY A 145 -8.57 9.81 -17.41
CA GLY A 145 -8.89 8.66 -18.28
C GLY A 145 -10.15 7.90 -17.89
N ILE A 146 -10.22 6.65 -18.35
CA ILE A 146 -11.43 5.81 -18.19
C ILE A 146 -11.60 5.19 -16.79
N GLY A 147 -10.65 5.35 -15.89
CA GLY A 147 -10.68 4.73 -14.56
C GLY A 147 -10.19 3.28 -14.56
N ILE A 148 -9.30 2.98 -13.62
CA ILE A 148 -8.62 1.67 -13.59
C ILE A 148 -9.57 0.52 -13.28
N PHE A 149 -10.51 0.68 -12.35
CA PHE A 149 -11.39 -0.43 -11.95
C PHE A 149 -12.40 -0.74 -13.04
N GLU A 150 -12.91 0.27 -13.73
CA GLU A 150 -13.79 0.08 -14.89
C GLU A 150 -13.06 -0.58 -16.05
N LYS A 151 -11.80 -0.18 -16.33
CA LYS A 151 -10.97 -0.84 -17.35
C LYS A 151 -10.76 -2.32 -17.07
N ILE A 152 -10.39 -2.67 -15.83
CA ILE A 152 -10.21 -4.06 -15.40
C ILE A 152 -11.54 -4.83 -15.51
N ARG A 153 -12.61 -4.27 -14.95
CA ARG A 153 -13.96 -4.88 -14.98
C ARG A 153 -14.39 -5.22 -16.41
N SER A 154 -14.27 -4.27 -17.32
CA SER A 154 -14.68 -4.44 -18.71
C SER A 154 -13.80 -5.42 -19.46
N HIS A 155 -12.48 -5.35 -19.32
CA HIS A 155 -11.52 -6.24 -20.00
C HIS A 155 -11.73 -7.72 -19.60
N PHE A 156 -11.85 -8.00 -18.31
CA PHE A 156 -12.04 -9.36 -17.80
C PHE A 156 -13.52 -9.78 -17.69
N ARG A 157 -14.46 -8.94 -18.15
CA ARG A 157 -15.92 -9.16 -18.11
C ARG A 157 -16.42 -9.51 -16.71
N MET A 158 -15.91 -8.81 -15.70
CA MET A 158 -16.30 -8.99 -14.31
C MET A 158 -17.67 -8.37 -14.03
N LYS A 159 -18.37 -8.89 -13.03
CA LYS A 159 -19.74 -8.48 -12.71
C LYS A 159 -19.81 -7.14 -11.98
N SER A 160 -18.76 -6.75 -11.25
CA SER A 160 -18.73 -5.52 -10.45
C SER A 160 -17.31 -4.96 -10.35
N LEU A 161 -17.21 -3.68 -9.98
CA LEU A 161 -15.94 -3.02 -9.64
C LEU A 161 -15.27 -3.68 -8.44
N ASP A 162 -16.04 -4.21 -7.48
CA ASP A 162 -15.49 -4.89 -6.31
C ASP A 162 -14.73 -6.17 -6.72
N GLU A 163 -15.19 -6.89 -7.75
CA GLU A 163 -14.45 -8.03 -8.31
C GLU A 163 -13.10 -7.56 -8.91
N ALA A 164 -13.08 -6.44 -9.62
CA ALA A 164 -11.86 -5.88 -10.19
C ALA A 164 -10.85 -5.48 -9.09
N ILE A 165 -11.33 -4.83 -8.03
CA ILE A 165 -10.51 -4.45 -6.87
C ILE A 165 -9.95 -5.70 -6.17
N GLN A 166 -10.75 -6.74 -6.01
CA GLN A 166 -10.32 -8.00 -5.38
C GLN A 166 -9.20 -8.71 -6.16
N GLU A 167 -9.21 -8.60 -7.49
CA GLU A 167 -8.12 -9.15 -8.31
C GLU A 167 -6.81 -8.38 -8.13
N LEU A 168 -6.84 -7.07 -7.90
CA LEU A 168 -5.63 -6.28 -7.66
C LEU A 168 -4.86 -6.71 -6.40
N PHE A 169 -5.56 -7.19 -5.35
CA PHE A 169 -4.89 -7.70 -4.14
C PHE A 169 -4.00 -8.91 -4.42
N LYS A 170 -4.31 -9.69 -5.44
CA LYS A 170 -3.60 -10.92 -5.77
C LYS A 170 -2.30 -10.66 -6.52
N GLY A 171 -2.24 -9.58 -7.31
CA GLY A 171 -1.15 -9.30 -8.23
C GLY A 171 -1.25 -10.11 -9.54
N LYS A 172 -0.30 -9.91 -10.45
CA LYS A 172 -0.28 -10.50 -11.81
C LYS A 172 -1.54 -10.21 -12.63
N LEU A 173 -2.09 -9.01 -12.46
CA LEU A 173 -3.25 -8.56 -13.21
C LEU A 173 -2.82 -7.49 -14.19
N THR A 174 -2.96 -7.76 -15.49
CA THR A 174 -2.71 -6.79 -16.55
C THR A 174 -3.74 -6.93 -17.65
N THR A 175 -4.11 -5.83 -18.25
CA THR A 175 -4.94 -5.79 -19.47
C THR A 175 -4.10 -5.88 -20.74
N ASP A 176 -2.77 -5.93 -20.62
CA ASP A 176 -1.80 -6.10 -21.70
C ASP A 176 -0.70 -7.09 -21.30
N GLU A 177 -0.96 -8.38 -21.47
CA GLU A 177 -0.02 -9.46 -21.11
C GLU A 177 1.26 -9.50 -21.97
N LYS A 178 1.28 -8.81 -23.11
CA LYS A 178 2.45 -8.80 -24.00
C LYS A 178 3.53 -7.85 -23.51
N ASN A 179 3.12 -6.73 -22.93
CA ASN A 179 4.02 -5.66 -22.55
C ASN A 179 4.20 -5.52 -21.03
N HIS A 180 3.30 -6.08 -20.23
CA HIS A 180 3.27 -5.90 -18.78
C HIS A 180 3.11 -7.21 -18.01
N SER A 181 3.90 -7.38 -16.94
CA SER A 181 3.81 -8.54 -16.03
C SER A 181 2.59 -8.50 -15.09
N GLY A 182 1.94 -7.35 -14.96
CA GLY A 182 0.85 -7.13 -14.01
C GLY A 182 1.30 -7.07 -12.53
N GLU A 183 2.56 -6.81 -12.29
CA GLU A 183 3.19 -6.85 -10.96
C GLU A 183 3.32 -5.46 -10.32
N GLY A 184 3.27 -4.41 -11.14
CA GLY A 184 3.61 -3.04 -10.74
C GLY A 184 2.80 -2.51 -9.57
N ILE A 185 1.47 -2.59 -9.62
CA ILE A 185 0.59 -2.15 -8.54
C ILE A 185 0.85 -2.96 -7.27
N PHE A 186 1.02 -4.27 -7.41
CA PHE A 186 1.27 -5.15 -6.27
C PHE A 186 2.55 -4.74 -5.53
N PHE A 187 3.69 -4.67 -6.22
CA PHE A 187 4.96 -4.31 -5.59
C PHE A 187 4.98 -2.86 -5.09
N THR A 188 4.44 -1.90 -5.84
CA THR A 188 4.31 -0.52 -5.38
C THR A 188 3.54 -0.46 -4.06
N SER A 189 2.43 -1.19 -3.93
CA SER A 189 1.64 -1.25 -2.70
C SER A 189 2.38 -1.87 -1.50
N LYS A 190 3.43 -2.67 -1.72
CA LYS A 190 4.27 -3.24 -0.64
C LYS A 190 5.45 -2.34 -0.29
N LEU A 191 5.97 -1.62 -1.26
CA LEU A 191 7.10 -0.70 -1.09
C LEU A 191 6.69 0.58 -0.36
N MET A 192 5.51 1.14 -0.66
CA MET A 192 5.00 2.35 -0.01
C MET A 192 4.53 2.07 1.42
N ASP A 193 4.60 3.08 2.29
CA ASP A 193 4.02 3.03 3.63
C ASP A 193 2.51 3.22 3.56
N GLU A 194 2.05 4.15 2.71
CA GLU A 194 0.65 4.30 2.35
C GLU A 194 0.50 4.26 0.83
N PHE A 195 -0.50 3.52 0.37
CA PHE A 195 -0.81 3.37 -1.04
C PHE A 195 -2.31 3.24 -1.24
N PHE A 196 -2.87 4.16 -2.03
CA PHE A 196 -4.29 4.17 -2.38
C PHE A 196 -4.46 4.35 -3.89
N ILE A 197 -5.41 3.62 -4.46
CA ILE A 197 -5.95 3.90 -5.79
C ILE A 197 -7.41 4.25 -5.63
N LEU A 198 -7.80 5.40 -6.16
CA LEU A 198 -9.16 5.91 -6.19
C LEU A 198 -9.64 5.97 -7.63
N SER A 199 -10.76 5.37 -7.91
CA SER A 199 -11.38 5.41 -9.23
C SER A 199 -12.84 5.00 -9.10
N ASP A 200 -13.71 5.56 -9.94
CA ASP A 200 -15.11 5.14 -10.03
C ASP A 200 -15.87 5.14 -8.68
N GLY A 201 -15.50 6.05 -7.77
CA GLY A 201 -16.06 6.12 -6.41
C GLY A 201 -15.65 4.97 -5.48
N LYS A 202 -14.64 4.20 -5.85
CA LYS A 202 -14.08 3.08 -5.10
C LYS A 202 -12.63 3.33 -4.71
N VAL A 203 -12.16 2.61 -3.68
CA VAL A 203 -10.78 2.67 -3.18
C VAL A 203 -10.18 1.29 -3.14
N PHE A 204 -8.95 1.17 -3.62
CA PHE A 204 -8.06 0.03 -3.37
C PHE A 204 -6.93 0.47 -2.43
N THR A 205 -6.68 -0.28 -1.38
CA THR A 205 -5.53 -0.10 -0.49
C THR A 205 -5.20 -1.39 0.26
N ASN A 206 -3.92 -1.63 0.50
CA ASN A 206 -3.46 -2.70 1.40
C ASN A 206 -3.43 -2.27 2.88
N ASN A 207 -3.62 -0.99 3.15
CA ASN A 207 -3.55 -0.42 4.48
C ASN A 207 -4.94 -0.41 5.14
N ARG A 208 -4.94 -0.38 6.47
CA ARG A 208 -6.15 0.01 7.20
C ARG A 208 -6.25 1.53 7.13
N TYR A 209 -7.31 2.04 6.55
CA TYR A 209 -7.55 3.48 6.43
C TYR A 209 -8.85 3.89 7.09
N ASP A 210 -8.88 5.12 7.59
CA ASP A 210 -10.11 5.80 7.91
C ASP A 210 -10.61 6.52 6.64
N VAL A 211 -11.88 6.36 6.32
CA VAL A 211 -12.52 6.99 5.16
C VAL A 211 -12.32 8.51 5.16
N SER A 212 -12.19 9.11 6.34
CA SER A 212 -11.90 10.54 6.49
C SER A 212 -10.54 10.97 5.89
N GLN A 213 -9.57 10.09 5.82
CA GLN A 213 -8.24 10.40 5.25
C GLN A 213 -8.25 10.49 3.71
N VAL A 214 -9.28 9.93 3.07
CA VAL A 214 -9.42 9.91 1.61
C VAL A 214 -10.07 11.19 1.09
N PHE A 215 -10.77 11.97 1.93
CA PHE A 215 -11.52 13.16 1.53
C PHE A 215 -10.69 14.43 1.33
N ASP A 216 -9.41 14.44 1.70
CA ASP A 216 -8.48 15.55 1.41
C ASP A 216 -7.90 15.50 -0.02
N LEU A 217 -8.35 14.54 -0.83
CA LEU A 217 -7.95 14.42 -2.22
C LEU A 217 -8.79 15.34 -3.10
N PRO A 218 -8.20 15.92 -4.17
CA PRO A 218 -8.95 16.75 -5.11
C PRO A 218 -10.16 16.01 -5.69
N GLU A 219 -11.28 16.71 -5.89
CA GLU A 219 -12.41 16.13 -6.60
C GLU A 219 -11.97 15.64 -7.98
N MET A 220 -12.27 14.37 -8.27
CA MET A 220 -11.97 13.75 -9.55
C MET A 220 -13.25 13.68 -10.36
N ALA A 221 -13.25 14.30 -11.54
CA ALA A 221 -14.36 14.23 -12.48
C ALA A 221 -14.43 12.91 -13.28
N GLY A 222 -13.54 11.96 -12.99
CA GLY A 222 -13.34 10.68 -13.68
C GLY A 222 -11.87 10.25 -13.56
N GLY A 223 -11.48 9.18 -14.24
CA GLY A 223 -10.10 8.71 -14.28
C GLY A 223 -9.65 7.98 -13.01
N THR A 224 -8.33 8.02 -12.76
CA THR A 224 -7.71 7.34 -11.63
C THR A 224 -6.84 8.31 -10.81
N GLY A 225 -6.95 8.23 -9.49
CA GLY A 225 -6.03 8.87 -8.56
C GLY A 225 -5.19 7.83 -7.85
N VAL A 226 -3.86 8.00 -7.83
CA VAL A 226 -2.94 7.14 -7.09
C VAL A 226 -2.20 7.98 -6.07
N PHE A 227 -2.41 7.67 -4.79
CA PHE A 227 -1.68 8.26 -3.68
C PHE A 227 -0.60 7.30 -3.19
N MET A 228 0.59 7.84 -2.98
CA MET A 228 1.76 7.13 -2.48
C MET A 228 2.43 7.95 -1.39
N GLN A 229 2.80 7.32 -0.28
CA GLN A 229 3.60 7.93 0.78
C GLN A 229 4.71 6.99 1.21
N LEU A 230 5.89 7.55 1.42
CA LEU A 230 7.05 6.85 1.98
C LEU A 230 7.75 7.76 2.99
N SER A 231 8.12 7.18 4.14
CA SER A 231 8.94 7.87 5.13
C SER A 231 10.32 8.20 4.55
N ASN A 232 10.80 9.42 4.79
CA ASN A 232 12.15 9.84 4.42
C ASN A 232 13.24 9.12 5.25
N PHE A 233 12.82 8.29 6.22
CA PHE A 233 13.64 7.46 7.11
C PHE A 233 13.26 5.98 6.98
N THR A 234 12.76 5.57 5.81
CA THR A 234 12.34 4.18 5.62
C THR A 234 13.49 3.20 5.83
N THR A 235 13.17 2.07 6.45
CA THR A 235 14.11 0.93 6.59
C THR A 235 13.80 -0.17 5.57
N LYS A 236 12.80 0.04 4.70
CA LYS A 236 12.46 -0.91 3.65
C LYS A 236 13.59 -1.04 2.64
N ASN A 237 13.84 -2.25 2.19
CA ASN A 237 14.75 -2.56 1.11
C ASN A 237 13.95 -3.13 -0.07
N SER A 238 14.09 -2.52 -1.25
CA SER A 238 13.32 -2.95 -2.42
C SER A 238 13.61 -4.40 -2.81
N GLN A 239 14.89 -4.83 -2.74
CA GLN A 239 15.27 -6.20 -3.08
C GLN A 239 14.63 -7.21 -2.12
N GLU A 240 14.64 -6.93 -0.81
CA GLU A 240 14.01 -7.81 0.19
C GLU A 240 12.50 -7.94 -0.07
N VAL A 241 11.83 -6.84 -0.46
CA VAL A 241 10.41 -6.87 -0.79
C VAL A 241 10.17 -7.72 -2.05
N PHE A 242 10.99 -7.58 -3.09
CA PHE A 242 10.86 -8.42 -4.29
C PHE A 242 11.13 -9.89 -3.98
N ASP A 243 12.19 -10.19 -3.22
CA ASP A 243 12.58 -11.57 -2.87
C ASP A 243 11.51 -12.28 -2.03
N MET A 244 10.78 -11.53 -1.20
CA MET A 244 9.68 -12.08 -0.39
C MET A 244 8.58 -12.73 -1.24
N PHE A 245 8.33 -12.23 -2.45
CA PHE A 245 7.27 -12.67 -3.35
C PHE A 245 7.78 -13.39 -4.60
N SER A 246 9.09 -13.54 -4.75
CA SER A 246 9.73 -14.19 -5.88
C SER A 246 10.30 -15.55 -5.49
N ASN A 247 10.57 -16.41 -6.50
CA ASN A 247 11.36 -17.62 -6.34
C ASN A 247 12.85 -17.31 -6.54
N VAL A 248 13.69 -18.35 -6.39
CA VAL A 248 15.15 -18.25 -6.59
C VAL A 248 15.57 -17.82 -8.01
N ASP A 249 14.71 -18.00 -8.99
CA ASP A 249 14.93 -17.59 -10.39
C ASP A 249 14.40 -16.17 -10.66
N GLY A 250 13.94 -15.43 -9.63
CA GLY A 250 13.43 -14.07 -9.70
C GLY A 250 11.98 -13.95 -10.20
N GLY A 251 11.26 -15.06 -10.42
CA GLY A 251 9.88 -15.05 -10.87
C GLY A 251 8.89 -14.75 -9.73
N PHE A 252 7.94 -13.85 -9.94
CA PHE A 252 6.86 -13.56 -9.00
C PHE A 252 5.93 -14.76 -8.87
N THR A 253 6.13 -15.59 -7.87
CA THR A 253 5.40 -16.87 -7.68
C THR A 253 4.65 -16.96 -6.36
N LYS A 254 4.80 -15.97 -5.51
CA LYS A 254 4.15 -15.91 -4.20
C LYS A 254 3.24 -14.69 -4.11
N THR A 255 2.14 -14.82 -3.38
CA THR A 255 1.27 -13.67 -3.09
C THR A 255 0.73 -13.72 -1.67
N ARG A 256 0.28 -12.56 -1.16
CA ARG A 256 -0.41 -12.44 0.12
C ARG A 256 -1.75 -11.74 -0.08
N ILE A 257 -2.82 -12.38 0.35
CA ILE A 257 -4.19 -11.93 0.18
C ILE A 257 -4.77 -11.49 1.52
N PRO A 258 -4.99 -10.18 1.72
CA PRO A 258 -5.58 -9.66 2.95
C PRO A 258 -7.12 -9.83 2.92
N ILE A 259 -7.64 -10.85 3.60
CA ILE A 259 -9.07 -11.18 3.60
C ILE A 259 -9.93 -10.00 4.05
N LYS A 260 -9.48 -9.27 5.07
CA LYS A 260 -10.24 -8.13 5.63
C LYS A 260 -10.42 -6.99 4.63
N ASN A 261 -9.47 -6.80 3.71
CA ASN A 261 -9.55 -5.74 2.69
C ASN A 261 -10.37 -6.17 1.47
N MET A 262 -10.58 -7.47 1.27
CA MET A 262 -11.35 -7.97 0.13
C MET A 262 -12.87 -7.88 0.34
N PHE A 263 -13.34 -7.81 1.57
CA PHE A 263 -14.76 -7.87 1.87
C PHE A 263 -15.14 -6.88 2.98
N ASP A 264 -16.22 -6.14 2.77
CA ASP A 264 -16.80 -5.26 3.80
C ASP A 264 -17.45 -6.06 4.94
N ALA A 265 -17.82 -7.32 4.66
CA ALA A 265 -18.45 -8.23 5.60
C ALA A 265 -17.53 -9.40 5.97
N ASP A 266 -17.86 -10.11 7.05
CA ASP A 266 -17.12 -11.30 7.45
C ASP A 266 -17.06 -12.37 6.33
N PRO A 267 -15.98 -13.16 6.26
CA PRO A 267 -15.78 -14.19 5.25
C PRO A 267 -16.59 -15.46 5.60
N VAL A 268 -17.85 -15.52 5.17
CA VAL A 268 -18.81 -16.58 5.57
C VAL A 268 -19.08 -17.57 4.46
N SER A 269 -19.22 -17.08 3.22
CA SER A 269 -19.86 -17.83 2.14
C SER A 269 -18.86 -18.50 1.18
N ARG A 270 -19.33 -19.61 0.56
CA ARG A 270 -18.58 -20.26 -0.54
C ARG A 270 -18.35 -19.31 -1.73
N SER A 271 -19.28 -18.39 -2.01
CA SER A 271 -19.13 -17.44 -3.11
C SER A 271 -18.02 -16.43 -2.85
N GLN A 272 -17.85 -15.95 -1.60
CA GLN A 272 -16.70 -15.14 -1.22
C GLN A 272 -15.40 -15.93 -1.37
N ALA A 273 -15.38 -17.18 -0.88
CA ALA A 273 -14.20 -18.04 -1.02
C ALA A 273 -13.81 -18.30 -2.48
N LYS A 274 -14.77 -18.55 -3.38
CA LYS A 274 -14.50 -18.70 -4.81
C LYS A 274 -13.86 -17.44 -5.42
N ARG A 275 -14.26 -16.25 -4.97
CA ARG A 275 -13.62 -14.99 -5.41
C ARG A 275 -12.18 -14.89 -4.91
N VAL A 276 -11.89 -15.34 -3.68
CA VAL A 276 -10.51 -15.45 -3.18
C VAL A 276 -9.70 -16.39 -4.07
N CYS A 277 -10.22 -17.58 -4.36
CA CYS A 277 -9.52 -18.61 -5.12
C CYS A 277 -9.33 -18.29 -6.61
N ASN A 278 -10.14 -17.39 -7.18
CA ASN A 278 -10.04 -17.04 -8.59
C ASN A 278 -8.63 -16.55 -8.95
N GLY A 279 -8.02 -17.08 -10.01
CA GLY A 279 -6.71 -16.67 -10.50
C GLY A 279 -5.51 -17.05 -9.60
N LEU A 280 -5.69 -17.80 -8.52
CA LEU A 280 -4.58 -18.25 -7.67
C LEU A 280 -3.68 -19.31 -8.34
N ASN A 281 -4.15 -19.95 -9.40
CA ASN A 281 -3.36 -20.88 -10.22
C ASN A 281 -2.12 -20.23 -10.89
N ARG A 282 -2.02 -18.91 -10.86
CA ARG A 282 -0.84 -18.14 -11.32
C ARG A 282 0.32 -18.17 -10.34
N PHE A 283 0.10 -18.66 -9.11
CA PHE A 283 1.09 -18.65 -8.02
C PHE A 283 1.44 -20.07 -7.57
N ARG A 284 2.58 -20.21 -6.90
CA ARG A 284 3.03 -21.47 -6.26
C ARG A 284 2.75 -21.44 -4.76
N GLU A 285 2.80 -20.26 -4.17
CA GLU A 285 2.59 -20.06 -2.74
C GLU A 285 1.64 -18.87 -2.52
N VAL A 286 0.62 -19.08 -1.69
CA VAL A 286 -0.39 -18.07 -1.38
C VAL A 286 -0.55 -17.97 0.13
N GLU A 287 -0.15 -16.85 0.69
CA GLU A 287 -0.46 -16.50 2.06
C GLU A 287 -1.86 -15.89 2.12
N ILE A 288 -2.74 -16.48 2.91
CA ILE A 288 -4.09 -15.97 3.18
C ILE A 288 -4.06 -15.29 4.55
N ASP A 289 -4.06 -13.96 4.53
CA ASP A 289 -3.90 -13.14 5.73
C ASP A 289 -5.25 -12.83 6.38
N PHE A 290 -5.43 -13.37 7.58
CA PHE A 290 -6.62 -13.18 8.42
C PHE A 290 -6.47 -12.05 9.44
N SER A 291 -5.50 -11.15 9.28
CA SER A 291 -5.37 -9.98 10.16
C SER A 291 -6.68 -9.20 10.24
N GLY A 292 -7.22 -9.03 11.47
CA GLY A 292 -8.47 -8.31 11.72
C GLY A 292 -9.74 -9.07 11.31
N VAL A 293 -9.64 -10.38 11.06
CA VAL A 293 -10.78 -11.29 10.87
C VAL A 293 -10.96 -12.11 12.14
N ASP A 294 -12.07 -11.88 12.87
CA ASP A 294 -12.32 -12.54 14.15
C ASP A 294 -12.79 -13.99 13.99
N TRP A 295 -13.52 -14.28 12.91
CA TRP A 295 -14.01 -15.61 12.59
C TRP A 295 -14.26 -15.77 11.09
N MET A 296 -14.45 -17.01 10.63
CA MET A 296 -14.86 -17.33 9.26
C MET A 296 -15.90 -18.44 9.23
N GLY A 297 -16.78 -18.42 8.23
CA GLY A 297 -17.80 -19.42 8.06
C GLY A 297 -17.25 -20.75 7.55
N GLN A 298 -17.91 -21.87 7.91
CA GLN A 298 -17.53 -23.21 7.46
C GLN A 298 -17.49 -23.31 5.92
N GLY A 299 -18.48 -22.70 5.23
CA GLY A 299 -18.55 -22.73 3.77
C GLY A 299 -17.38 -22.02 3.11
N PHE A 300 -16.92 -20.91 3.69
CA PHE A 300 -15.74 -20.17 3.23
C PHE A 300 -14.46 -21.00 3.45
N ALA A 301 -14.24 -21.47 4.67
CA ALA A 301 -13.06 -22.26 5.02
C ALA A 301 -12.94 -23.55 4.19
N HIS A 302 -14.04 -24.31 4.08
CA HIS A 302 -14.09 -25.56 3.31
C HIS A 302 -13.79 -25.33 1.82
N GLN A 303 -14.34 -24.26 1.21
CA GLN A 303 -14.11 -23.96 -0.20
C GLN A 303 -12.64 -23.67 -0.50
N ILE A 304 -11.92 -22.97 0.40
CA ILE A 304 -10.51 -22.63 0.19
C ILE A 304 -9.60 -23.80 0.56
N PHE A 305 -9.71 -24.28 1.81
CA PHE A 305 -8.72 -25.18 2.38
C PHE A 305 -8.95 -26.66 2.08
N VAL A 306 -10.11 -26.99 1.52
CA VAL A 306 -10.43 -28.37 1.13
C VAL A 306 -10.67 -28.44 -0.39
N VAL A 307 -11.68 -27.76 -0.90
CA VAL A 307 -12.08 -27.89 -2.30
C VAL A 307 -10.97 -27.38 -3.24
N PHE A 308 -10.58 -26.11 -3.08
CA PHE A 308 -9.55 -25.51 -3.94
C PHE A 308 -8.19 -26.20 -3.74
N GLN A 309 -7.81 -26.54 -2.51
CA GLN A 309 -6.53 -27.22 -2.25
C GLN A 309 -6.46 -28.61 -2.89
N ASN A 310 -7.58 -29.34 -2.94
CA ASN A 310 -7.65 -30.64 -3.63
C ASN A 310 -7.63 -30.50 -5.15
N GLU A 311 -8.25 -29.44 -5.69
CA GLU A 311 -8.21 -29.12 -7.13
C GLU A 311 -6.83 -28.63 -7.58
N HIS A 312 -6.06 -28.01 -6.67
CA HIS A 312 -4.74 -27.40 -6.93
C HIS A 312 -3.71 -27.83 -5.89
N PRO A 313 -3.31 -29.10 -5.85
CA PRO A 313 -2.34 -29.60 -4.86
C PRO A 313 -0.93 -29.03 -5.05
N GLU A 314 -0.62 -28.48 -6.23
CA GLU A 314 0.64 -27.81 -6.56
C GLU A 314 0.77 -26.42 -5.92
N ILE A 315 -0.31 -25.83 -5.43
CA ILE A 315 -0.33 -24.51 -4.79
C ILE A 315 -0.27 -24.68 -3.28
N ARG A 316 0.72 -24.09 -2.64
CA ARG A 316 0.83 -24.09 -1.19
C ARG A 316 0.01 -22.95 -0.61
N LEU A 317 -1.11 -23.27 0.06
CA LEU A 317 -1.91 -22.30 0.82
C LEU A 317 -1.40 -22.20 2.26
N ILE A 318 -1.09 -20.98 2.70
CA ILE A 318 -0.57 -20.70 4.05
C ILE A 318 -1.50 -19.70 4.73
N PRO A 319 -2.39 -20.14 5.64
CA PRO A 319 -3.14 -19.21 6.45
C PRO A 319 -2.24 -18.56 7.50
N ILE A 320 -2.26 -17.24 7.58
CA ILE A 320 -1.46 -16.46 8.53
C ILE A 320 -2.35 -15.52 9.35
N ASN A 321 -1.87 -15.11 10.52
CA ASN A 321 -2.50 -14.14 11.41
C ASN A 321 -3.96 -14.49 11.79
N MET A 322 -4.27 -15.79 11.91
CA MET A 322 -5.61 -16.22 12.30
C MET A 322 -5.90 -15.89 13.76
N SER A 323 -7.08 -15.32 14.01
CA SER A 323 -7.68 -15.27 15.34
C SER A 323 -7.97 -16.69 15.86
N GLU A 324 -8.25 -16.81 17.15
CA GLU A 324 -8.66 -18.11 17.74
C GLU A 324 -9.91 -18.68 17.06
N GLY A 325 -10.90 -17.81 16.72
CA GLY A 325 -12.13 -18.20 16.03
C GLY A 325 -11.88 -18.73 14.63
N ALA A 326 -11.06 -18.04 13.85
CA ALA A 326 -10.66 -18.45 12.49
C ALA A 326 -9.84 -19.76 12.53
N ALA A 327 -8.89 -19.88 13.46
CA ALA A 327 -8.05 -21.07 13.60
C ALA A 327 -8.86 -22.33 13.99
N ARG A 328 -9.86 -22.21 14.87
CA ARG A 328 -10.77 -23.31 15.20
C ARG A 328 -11.54 -23.80 13.97
N MET A 329 -12.07 -22.88 13.15
CA MET A 329 -12.80 -23.25 11.94
C MET A 329 -11.88 -23.90 10.89
N TYR A 330 -10.67 -23.39 10.72
CA TYR A 330 -9.65 -24.00 9.86
C TYR A 330 -9.36 -25.45 10.29
N ALA A 331 -9.05 -25.67 11.56
CA ALA A 331 -8.79 -27.00 12.11
C ALA A 331 -10.01 -27.95 11.95
N HIS A 332 -11.23 -27.42 12.14
CA HIS A 332 -12.45 -28.20 11.97
C HIS A 332 -12.60 -28.72 10.53
N VAL A 333 -12.47 -27.87 9.52
CA VAL A 333 -12.68 -28.29 8.12
C VAL A 333 -11.55 -29.18 7.60
N THR A 334 -10.31 -28.89 7.94
CA THR A 334 -9.14 -29.69 7.50
C THR A 334 -9.04 -31.03 8.21
N GLY A 335 -9.36 -31.07 9.51
CA GLY A 335 -9.41 -32.29 10.29
C GLY A 335 -10.53 -33.25 9.84
N THR A 336 -11.68 -32.74 9.43
CA THR A 336 -12.78 -33.54 8.86
C THR A 336 -12.44 -34.11 7.50
N ALA A 337 -11.82 -33.32 6.62
CA ALA A 337 -11.36 -33.77 5.31
C ALA A 337 -10.32 -34.91 5.42
N GLY A 338 -9.32 -34.78 6.27
CA GLY A 338 -8.32 -35.82 6.47
C GLY A 338 -8.85 -37.13 7.10
N ARG A 339 -10.03 -37.13 7.72
CA ARG A 339 -10.73 -38.36 8.17
C ARG A 339 -11.43 -39.04 7.00
N LEU A 340 -12.13 -38.30 6.17
CA LEU A 340 -12.84 -38.84 4.99
C LEU A 340 -11.90 -39.45 3.98
N ASP A 341 -10.73 -38.86 3.73
CA ASP A 341 -9.72 -39.41 2.84
C ASP A 341 -9.16 -40.74 3.33
N ARG A 342 -8.95 -40.91 4.67
CA ARG A 342 -8.51 -42.17 5.27
C ARG A 342 -9.58 -43.27 5.23
N GLU A 343 -10.85 -42.91 5.27
CA GLU A 343 -11.97 -43.85 5.17
C GLU A 343 -12.23 -44.28 3.73
N SER A 344 -11.95 -43.41 2.75
CA SER A 344 -12.08 -43.70 1.30
C SER A 344 -10.94 -44.55 0.73
N GLN A 345 -9.83 -44.68 1.45
CA GLN A 345 -8.67 -45.50 1.09
C GLN A 345 -8.67 -46.91 1.73
N LYS A 346 -9.68 -47.22 2.52
CA LYS A 346 -9.95 -48.52 3.09
C LYS A 346 -11.07 -49.24 2.33
#